data_2a943fab90ea8174579ee0fe8d93d6cf
#
_entry.id   2a943fab90ea8174579ee0fe8d93d6cf
#
_cell.length_a   1.000
_cell.length_b   1.000
_cell.length_c   1.000
_cell.angle_alpha   90.00
_cell.angle_beta   90.00
_cell.angle_gamma   90.00
#
_symmetry.space_group_name_H-M   'P 1'
#
loop_
_entity.id
_entity.type
_entity.pdbx_description
1 polymer ?
#
loop_
_entity_poly.entity_id
_entity_poly.type
_entity_poly.pdbx_seq_one_letter_code
_entity_poly.pdbx_strand_id
1 'polypeptide(L)'
;MLEPIKQLDSNGLTCIDLFCGAGIGAYGVKRAGYNILWSVDNDEDAVKTYNLNIGNHAICADIRTIQPDDIPDCDLMIATPVCKPFSVCGARRLTNDKKYGDLLAETIRLFSAKKPKALFFENVAGIAMGDSLPIFNEFCRLIESYGYHTYWNIVNSFELGVPQQRERVFMVAIADSIKNEFIVPKSVWHRTTQRDAIYDLKDKTISDVKNHNTDKLSASIYSAFSSNFRQNTWDEPAKTVLSSQQSALLYPEPYKISDNYKEAHKQMLNDSNFPRRMSVREHLRLQTVGDDFYFPEDISVKEQYNRCSGVPSLVAYKYTCAIADCLLGKTSNRDSSIKYRKKLF
;
A
#
# COMPACT_ATOMS: atom_id res chain seq x y z
N MET A 1 -7.30 -19.30 7.95
CA MET A 1 -5.97 -18.67 7.79
C MET A 1 -5.82 -18.22 6.35
N LEU A 2 -5.38 -16.98 6.12
CA LEU A 2 -5.08 -16.52 4.77
C LEU A 2 -3.98 -17.38 4.15
N GLU A 3 -4.21 -17.84 2.93
CA GLU A 3 -3.13 -18.49 2.19
C GLU A 3 -2.03 -17.46 1.86
N PRO A 4 -0.77 -17.80 2.08
CA PRO A 4 0.35 -16.94 1.70
C PRO A 4 0.33 -16.66 0.20
N ILE A 5 0.71 -15.44 -0.20
CA ILE A 5 0.88 -15.11 -1.62
C ILE A 5 1.94 -16.05 -2.20
N LYS A 6 1.53 -16.83 -3.19
CA LYS A 6 2.43 -17.81 -3.84
C LYS A 6 3.59 -17.08 -4.55
N GLN A 7 4.81 -17.53 -4.29
CA GLN A 7 5.96 -17.10 -5.07
C GLN A 7 5.88 -17.74 -6.47
N LEU A 8 5.87 -16.90 -7.49
CA LEU A 8 5.98 -17.34 -8.88
C LEU A 8 7.46 -17.42 -9.30
N ASP A 9 7.73 -18.23 -10.30
CA ASP A 9 9.02 -18.23 -10.97
C ASP A 9 9.29 -16.86 -11.62
N SER A 10 10.56 -16.58 -11.92
CA SER A 10 10.91 -15.34 -12.60
C SER A 10 10.13 -15.19 -13.90
N ASN A 11 9.50 -14.04 -14.08
CA ASN A 11 8.80 -13.71 -15.32
C ASN A 11 9.73 -13.07 -16.38
N GLY A 12 11.01 -12.86 -16.03
CA GLY A 12 12.01 -12.24 -16.89
C GLY A 12 11.94 -10.71 -16.98
N LEU A 13 10.95 -10.08 -16.31
CA LEU A 13 10.77 -8.64 -16.31
C LEU A 13 11.51 -7.99 -15.12
N THR A 14 12.01 -6.78 -15.36
CA THR A 14 12.68 -5.95 -14.37
C THR A 14 11.76 -4.84 -13.86
N CYS A 15 11.96 -4.39 -12.61
CA CYS A 15 11.27 -3.21 -12.13
C CYS A 15 12.13 -2.33 -11.22
N ILE A 16 11.69 -1.08 -11.06
CA ILE A 16 12.19 -0.12 -10.07
C ILE A 16 11.01 0.37 -9.23
N ASP A 17 11.26 0.74 -7.96
CA ASP A 17 10.22 1.18 -7.03
C ASP A 17 10.57 2.55 -6.44
N LEU A 18 9.85 3.57 -6.88
CA LEU A 18 9.92 4.92 -6.36
C LEU A 18 9.00 5.05 -5.14
N PHE A 19 9.49 5.55 -4.03
CA PHE A 19 8.76 5.66 -2.76
C PHE A 19 8.44 4.29 -2.15
N CYS A 20 9.43 3.41 -2.08
CA CYS A 20 9.26 2.00 -1.76
C CYS A 20 8.85 1.69 -0.31
N GLY A 21 8.98 2.65 0.60
CA GLY A 21 8.68 2.46 2.01
C GLY A 21 9.39 1.25 2.61
N ALA A 22 8.73 0.56 3.53
CA ALA A 22 9.27 -0.66 4.15
C ALA A 22 9.17 -1.91 3.24
N GLY A 23 8.68 -1.78 1.99
CA GLY A 23 8.59 -2.90 1.06
C GLY A 23 7.30 -3.71 1.10
N ILE A 24 6.23 -3.18 1.73
CA ILE A 24 4.93 -3.88 1.80
C ILE A 24 4.40 -4.22 0.39
N GLY A 25 4.40 -3.23 -0.53
CA GLY A 25 4.03 -3.46 -1.93
C GLY A 25 5.04 -4.32 -2.67
N ALA A 26 6.33 -4.02 -2.51
CA ALA A 26 7.44 -4.74 -3.14
C ALA A 26 7.45 -6.24 -2.81
N TYR A 27 6.98 -6.65 -1.61
CA TYR A 27 6.81 -8.05 -1.25
C TYR A 27 5.88 -8.79 -2.24
N GLY A 28 4.77 -8.15 -2.64
CA GLY A 28 3.87 -8.71 -3.66
C GLY A 28 4.48 -8.71 -5.06
N VAL A 29 5.20 -7.65 -5.43
CA VAL A 29 5.90 -7.53 -6.73
C VAL A 29 6.96 -8.61 -6.91
N LYS A 30 7.80 -8.83 -5.88
CA LYS A 30 8.80 -9.90 -5.86
C LYS A 30 8.15 -11.28 -6.05
N ARG A 31 7.02 -11.53 -5.35
CA ARG A 31 6.26 -12.78 -5.47
C ARG A 31 5.56 -12.95 -6.82
N ALA A 32 5.30 -11.88 -7.56
CA ALA A 32 4.84 -11.92 -8.94
C ALA A 32 5.95 -12.26 -9.95
N GLY A 33 7.18 -12.52 -9.49
CA GLY A 33 8.30 -12.99 -10.30
C GLY A 33 9.12 -11.87 -10.95
N TYR A 34 8.92 -10.60 -10.58
CA TYR A 34 9.77 -9.51 -11.06
C TYR A 34 11.16 -9.51 -10.40
N ASN A 35 12.16 -9.12 -11.18
CA ASN A 35 13.48 -8.76 -10.66
C ASN A 35 13.49 -7.26 -10.35
N ILE A 36 13.49 -6.90 -9.07
CA ILE A 36 13.54 -5.51 -8.62
C ILE A 36 15.00 -5.07 -8.63
N LEU A 37 15.34 -4.13 -9.49
CA LEU A 37 16.73 -3.70 -9.71
C LEU A 37 17.16 -2.59 -8.76
N TRP A 38 16.22 -1.70 -8.40
CA TRP A 38 16.52 -0.48 -7.67
C TRP A 38 15.26 0.05 -7.00
N SER A 39 15.43 0.64 -5.82
CA SER A 39 14.32 1.26 -5.07
C SER A 39 14.83 2.46 -4.27
N VAL A 40 13.94 3.40 -3.95
CA VAL A 40 14.28 4.58 -3.14
C VAL A 40 13.17 4.96 -2.20
N ASP A 41 13.54 5.36 -0.99
CA ASP A 41 12.68 6.05 -0.03
C ASP A 41 13.55 7.02 0.81
N ASN A 42 12.96 8.05 1.38
CA ASN A 42 13.68 9.02 2.22
C ASN A 42 13.66 8.67 3.72
N ASP A 43 13.09 7.52 4.07
CA ASP A 43 12.97 7.02 5.44
C ASP A 43 13.98 5.88 5.66
N GLU A 44 14.99 6.13 6.50
CA GLU A 44 16.09 5.20 6.75
C GLU A 44 15.62 3.85 7.33
N ASP A 45 14.70 3.87 8.31
CA ASP A 45 14.15 2.64 8.90
C ASP A 45 13.28 1.86 7.90
N ALA A 46 12.59 2.58 7.00
CA ALA A 46 11.84 1.94 5.93
C ALA A 46 12.80 1.22 4.96
N VAL A 47 13.84 1.90 4.50
CA VAL A 47 14.87 1.32 3.61
C VAL A 47 15.58 0.14 4.27
N LYS A 48 15.91 0.23 5.56
CA LYS A 48 16.50 -0.86 6.33
C LYS A 48 15.59 -2.10 6.35
N THR A 49 14.30 -1.88 6.59
CA THR A 49 13.30 -2.95 6.60
C THR A 49 13.11 -3.54 5.19
N TYR A 50 13.07 -2.70 4.17
CA TYR A 50 13.01 -3.11 2.78
C TYR A 50 14.18 -4.03 2.42
N ASN A 51 15.41 -3.59 2.69
CA ASN A 51 16.63 -4.32 2.35
C ASN A 51 16.73 -5.67 3.06
N LEU A 52 16.20 -5.78 4.28
CA LEU A 52 16.14 -7.04 5.01
C LEU A 52 15.20 -8.08 4.35
N ASN A 53 14.07 -7.63 3.79
CA ASN A 53 12.99 -8.55 3.37
C ASN A 53 12.91 -8.73 1.85
N ILE A 54 13.27 -7.71 1.08
CA ILE A 54 13.06 -7.71 -0.37
C ILE A 54 14.38 -7.96 -1.10
N GLY A 55 15.41 -7.18 -0.80
CA GLY A 55 16.72 -7.27 -1.42
C GLY A 55 17.53 -6.00 -1.18
N ASN A 56 18.84 -6.14 -1.09
CA ASN A 56 19.76 -5.05 -0.74
C ASN A 56 20.01 -4.09 -1.92
N HIS A 57 18.94 -3.47 -2.43
CA HIS A 57 18.98 -2.55 -3.58
C HIS A 57 18.14 -1.27 -3.36
N ALA A 58 17.55 -1.09 -2.18
CA ALA A 58 16.92 0.15 -1.83
C ALA A 58 17.93 1.13 -1.22
N ILE A 59 17.85 2.39 -1.64
CA ILE A 59 18.69 3.49 -1.15
C ILE A 59 17.86 4.49 -0.35
N CYS A 60 18.46 5.06 0.71
CA CYS A 60 17.84 6.12 1.49
C CYS A 60 18.23 7.48 0.87
N ALA A 61 17.30 8.10 0.13
CA ALA A 61 17.55 9.39 -0.52
C ALA A 61 16.25 10.14 -0.80
N ASP A 62 16.34 11.46 -0.90
CA ASP A 62 15.23 12.27 -1.41
C ASP A 62 15.14 12.11 -2.94
N ILE A 63 13.98 11.71 -3.44
CA ILE A 63 13.74 11.47 -4.88
C ILE A 63 14.13 12.67 -5.76
N ARG A 64 14.07 13.89 -5.23
CA ARG A 64 14.44 15.13 -5.92
C ARG A 64 15.93 15.24 -6.21
N THR A 65 16.77 14.51 -5.47
CA THR A 65 18.23 14.48 -5.67
C THR A 65 18.66 13.42 -6.66
N ILE A 66 17.80 12.45 -6.96
CA ILE A 66 18.10 11.34 -7.86
C ILE A 66 18.17 11.83 -9.31
N GLN A 67 19.25 11.51 -9.98
CA GLN A 67 19.39 11.77 -11.42
C GLN A 67 18.87 10.56 -12.21
N PRO A 68 18.23 10.75 -13.38
CA PRO A 68 17.78 9.63 -14.21
C PRO A 68 18.90 8.65 -14.57
N ASP A 69 20.11 9.12 -14.75
CA ASP A 69 21.28 8.29 -15.12
C ASP A 69 21.73 7.37 -13.96
N ASP A 70 21.37 7.70 -12.71
CA ASP A 70 21.65 6.87 -11.54
C ASP A 70 20.70 5.67 -11.42
N ILE A 71 19.62 5.64 -12.21
CA ILE A 71 18.59 4.62 -12.16
C ILE A 71 18.75 3.65 -13.34
N PRO A 72 18.70 2.32 -13.12
CA PRO A 72 18.74 1.35 -14.21
C PRO A 72 17.49 1.46 -15.10
N ASP A 73 17.59 1.08 -16.36
CA ASP A 73 16.43 0.87 -17.22
C ASP A 73 15.61 -0.32 -16.72
N CYS A 74 14.31 -0.28 -16.91
CA CYS A 74 13.41 -1.30 -16.39
C CYS A 74 12.18 -1.48 -17.30
N ASP A 75 11.50 -2.62 -17.12
CA ASP A 75 10.25 -2.90 -17.81
C ASP A 75 9.06 -2.24 -17.10
N LEU A 76 9.09 -2.20 -15.77
CA LEU A 76 8.04 -1.66 -14.92
C LEU A 76 8.61 -0.61 -13.95
N MET A 77 8.03 0.57 -13.93
CA MET A 77 8.23 1.55 -12.85
C MET A 77 7.06 1.50 -11.89
N ILE A 78 7.33 1.47 -10.59
CA ILE A 78 6.33 1.58 -9.53
C ILE A 78 6.48 2.94 -8.89
N ALA A 79 5.37 3.66 -8.67
CA ALA A 79 5.37 4.96 -8.02
C ALA A 79 4.17 5.10 -7.07
N THR A 80 4.45 5.20 -5.78
CA THR A 80 3.44 5.34 -4.73
C THR A 80 3.70 6.57 -3.86
N PRO A 81 3.75 7.80 -4.48
CA PRO A 81 4.12 9.01 -3.76
C PRO A 81 3.12 9.37 -2.66
N VAL A 82 3.63 9.87 -1.54
CA VAL A 82 2.77 10.34 -0.45
C VAL A 82 2.00 11.58 -0.88
N CYS A 83 0.67 11.54 -0.68
CA CYS A 83 -0.24 12.62 -1.06
C CYS A 83 -0.81 13.33 0.18
N LYS A 84 0.00 14.14 0.86
CA LYS A 84 -0.45 14.90 2.04
C LYS A 84 -1.41 16.07 1.74
N PRO A 85 -1.34 16.79 0.57
CA PRO A 85 -2.27 17.87 0.27
C PRO A 85 -3.71 17.44 0.01
N PHE A 86 -3.94 16.17 -0.33
CA PHE A 86 -5.25 15.63 -0.71
C PHE A 86 -6.03 14.99 0.45
N SER A 87 -5.52 15.03 1.68
CA SER A 87 -6.33 14.78 2.85
C SER A 87 -7.22 16.00 3.09
N VAL A 88 -8.52 15.81 3.01
CA VAL A 88 -9.72 16.67 3.24
C VAL A 88 -9.56 18.18 3.48
N CYS A 89 -8.38 18.69 3.86
CA CYS A 89 -8.11 20.11 4.15
C CYS A 89 -7.20 20.83 3.15
N GLY A 90 -6.71 20.17 2.08
CA GLY A 90 -5.59 20.69 1.28
C GLY A 90 -5.86 21.18 -0.15
N ALA A 91 -7.09 21.02 -0.68
CA ALA A 91 -7.43 21.24 -2.09
C ALA A 91 -7.12 22.65 -2.65
N ARG A 92 -6.87 23.65 -1.81
CA ARG A 92 -6.54 25.03 -2.25
C ARG A 92 -5.06 25.34 -2.37
N ARG A 93 -4.13 24.39 -2.15
CA ARG A 93 -2.69 24.69 -2.05
C ARG A 93 -1.77 23.97 -3.04
N LEU A 94 -2.28 23.32 -4.06
CA LEU A 94 -1.48 22.52 -4.99
C LEU A 94 -0.40 23.29 -5.76
N THR A 95 -0.59 24.58 -5.96
CA THR A 95 0.39 25.43 -6.63
C THR A 95 1.42 26.07 -5.68
N ASN A 96 1.21 25.97 -4.36
CA ASN A 96 2.06 26.63 -3.36
C ASN A 96 2.72 25.67 -2.34
N ASP A 97 2.36 24.38 -2.32
CA ASP A 97 2.98 23.42 -1.40
C ASP A 97 4.20 22.77 -2.06
N LYS A 98 5.34 23.48 -1.98
CA LYS A 98 6.64 23.01 -2.50
C LYS A 98 7.12 21.67 -1.93
N LYS A 99 6.45 21.12 -0.93
CA LYS A 99 6.91 19.89 -0.26
C LYS A 99 6.33 18.60 -0.84
N TYR A 100 5.10 18.61 -1.38
CA TYR A 100 4.40 17.39 -1.80
C TYR A 100 3.82 17.45 -3.21
N GLY A 101 3.51 18.63 -3.77
CA GLY A 101 3.15 18.80 -5.18
C GLY A 101 4.27 18.38 -6.13
N ASP A 102 5.51 18.44 -5.64
CA ASP A 102 6.72 18.01 -6.34
C ASP A 102 6.80 16.50 -6.62
N LEU A 103 6.19 15.62 -5.78
CA LEU A 103 6.41 14.18 -5.94
C LEU A 103 5.73 13.59 -7.18
N LEU A 104 4.60 14.15 -7.62
CA LEU A 104 4.01 13.80 -8.91
C LEU A 104 4.89 14.28 -10.06
N ALA A 105 5.43 15.51 -9.95
CA ALA A 105 6.36 16.06 -10.93
C ALA A 105 7.64 15.24 -11.00
N GLU A 106 8.19 14.81 -9.85
CA GLU A 106 9.36 13.93 -9.80
C GLU A 106 9.08 12.56 -10.42
N THR A 107 7.88 12.02 -10.21
CA THR A 107 7.46 10.79 -10.89
C THR A 107 7.47 10.98 -12.40
N ILE A 108 6.92 12.07 -12.92
CA ILE A 108 6.93 12.38 -14.36
C ILE A 108 8.37 12.58 -14.86
N ARG A 109 9.20 13.30 -14.11
CA ARG A 109 10.60 13.55 -14.48
C ARG A 109 11.37 12.25 -14.71
N LEU A 110 11.31 11.34 -13.75
CA LEU A 110 12.00 10.05 -13.84
C LEU A 110 11.35 9.13 -14.88
N PHE A 111 10.01 9.09 -14.93
CA PHE A 111 9.26 8.32 -15.91
C PHE A 111 9.58 8.73 -17.35
N SER A 112 9.55 10.04 -17.65
CA SER A 112 9.80 10.55 -19.00
C SER A 112 11.23 10.30 -19.47
N ALA A 113 12.19 10.27 -18.54
CA ALA A 113 13.59 9.98 -18.84
C ALA A 113 13.83 8.47 -19.04
N LYS A 114 13.26 7.60 -18.20
CA LYS A 114 13.49 6.15 -18.21
C LYS A 114 12.59 5.40 -19.20
N LYS A 115 11.43 5.91 -19.53
CA LYS A 115 10.46 5.35 -20.49
C LYS A 115 10.25 3.83 -20.31
N PRO A 116 9.85 3.35 -19.10
CA PRO A 116 9.61 1.93 -18.86
C PRO A 116 8.47 1.43 -19.75
N LYS A 117 8.36 0.12 -19.99
CA LYS A 117 7.23 -0.45 -20.74
C LYS A 117 5.87 -0.25 -20.06
N ALA A 118 5.89 -0.16 -18.71
CA ALA A 118 4.70 0.11 -17.90
C ALA A 118 5.01 0.96 -16.67
N LEU A 119 4.00 1.70 -16.19
CA LEU A 119 3.99 2.36 -14.88
C LEU A 119 2.84 1.79 -14.05
N PHE A 120 3.11 1.42 -12.80
CA PHE A 120 2.10 1.15 -11.78
C PHE A 120 2.12 2.28 -10.75
N PHE A 121 1.02 3.02 -10.65
CA PHE A 121 0.87 4.16 -9.74
C PHE A 121 -0.25 3.90 -8.75
N GLU A 122 -0.03 4.21 -7.47
CA GLU A 122 -1.07 4.16 -6.43
C GLU A 122 -1.11 5.48 -5.66
N ASN A 123 -2.33 5.87 -5.27
CA ASN A 123 -2.52 7.00 -4.37
C ASN A 123 -3.86 6.89 -3.61
N VAL A 124 -4.08 7.83 -2.66
CA VAL A 124 -5.39 7.93 -1.99
C VAL A 124 -6.49 8.24 -3.00
N ALA A 125 -7.70 7.67 -2.79
CA ALA A 125 -8.82 7.85 -3.71
C ALA A 125 -9.15 9.35 -3.95
N GLY A 126 -8.95 10.19 -2.94
CA GLY A 126 -9.22 11.63 -3.01
C GLY A 126 -8.47 12.39 -4.10
N ILE A 127 -7.32 11.89 -4.60
CA ILE A 127 -6.60 12.55 -5.71
C ILE A 127 -7.40 12.48 -7.03
N ALA A 128 -8.18 11.41 -7.20
CA ALA A 128 -9.01 11.17 -8.39
C ALA A 128 -10.47 11.58 -8.19
N MET A 129 -10.75 12.47 -7.21
CA MET A 129 -12.10 12.90 -6.86
C MET A 129 -12.16 14.41 -6.60
N GLY A 130 -13.37 15.00 -6.74
CA GLY A 130 -13.65 16.40 -6.40
C GLY A 130 -12.66 17.38 -7.03
N ASP A 131 -12.23 18.36 -6.25
CA ASP A 131 -11.33 19.44 -6.68
C ASP A 131 -9.91 18.96 -7.06
N SER A 132 -9.55 17.74 -6.72
CA SER A 132 -8.24 17.16 -7.05
C SER A 132 -8.23 16.43 -8.40
N LEU A 133 -9.40 16.05 -8.92
CA LEU A 133 -9.54 15.30 -10.17
C LEU A 133 -8.87 15.99 -11.38
N PRO A 134 -8.94 17.33 -11.57
CA PRO A 134 -8.24 17.99 -12.67
C PRO A 134 -6.73 17.77 -12.68
N ILE A 135 -6.11 17.71 -11.48
CA ILE A 135 -4.67 17.49 -11.33
C ILE A 135 -4.31 16.06 -11.66
N PHE A 136 -5.11 15.10 -11.18
CA PHE A 136 -4.92 13.70 -11.53
C PHE A 136 -5.12 13.47 -13.04
N ASN A 137 -6.10 14.10 -13.66
CA ASN A 137 -6.29 14.06 -15.11
C ASN A 137 -5.11 14.66 -15.87
N GLU A 138 -4.51 15.76 -15.37
CA GLU A 138 -3.31 16.34 -15.95
C GLU A 138 -2.12 15.39 -15.85
N PHE A 139 -1.92 14.75 -14.69
CA PHE A 139 -0.90 13.72 -14.50
C PHE A 139 -1.06 12.57 -15.52
N CYS A 140 -2.27 12.03 -15.69
CA CYS A 140 -2.54 11.00 -16.69
C CYS A 140 -2.25 11.50 -18.12
N ARG A 141 -2.67 12.73 -18.45
CA ARG A 141 -2.45 13.33 -19.77
C ARG A 141 -0.97 13.55 -20.10
N LEU A 142 -0.16 13.93 -19.10
CA LEU A 142 1.28 14.01 -19.26
C LEU A 142 1.90 12.65 -19.54
N ILE A 143 1.50 11.60 -18.82
CA ILE A 143 1.93 10.23 -19.10
C ILE A 143 1.56 9.83 -20.53
N GLU A 144 0.32 10.07 -20.94
CA GLU A 144 -0.18 9.76 -22.29
C GLU A 144 0.60 10.51 -23.38
N SER A 145 1.03 11.75 -23.13
CA SER A 145 1.80 12.55 -24.10
C SER A 145 3.19 11.95 -24.41
N TYR A 146 3.68 11.04 -23.56
CA TYR A 146 4.93 10.29 -23.81
C TYR A 146 4.72 8.99 -24.59
N GLY A 147 3.51 8.71 -25.10
CA GLY A 147 3.19 7.52 -25.89
C GLY A 147 2.78 6.33 -25.02
N TYR A 148 1.84 6.55 -24.11
CA TYR A 148 1.26 5.52 -23.25
C TYR A 148 -0.27 5.60 -23.22
N HIS A 149 -0.90 4.46 -22.95
CA HIS A 149 -2.31 4.38 -22.58
C HIS A 149 -2.45 4.25 -21.07
N THR A 150 -3.28 5.08 -20.44
CA THR A 150 -3.56 5.02 -19.01
C THR A 150 -4.87 4.31 -18.70
N TYR A 151 -4.84 3.43 -17.70
CA TYR A 151 -5.99 2.69 -17.15
C TYR A 151 -6.05 2.99 -15.66
N TRP A 152 -7.17 3.51 -15.16
CA TRP A 152 -7.25 3.76 -13.72
C TRP A 152 -8.64 3.50 -13.14
N ASN A 153 -8.67 3.09 -11.87
CA ASN A 153 -9.89 2.88 -11.10
C ASN A 153 -9.65 3.22 -9.63
N ILE A 154 -10.71 3.63 -8.95
CA ILE A 154 -10.76 3.61 -7.49
C ILE A 154 -11.25 2.22 -7.09
N VAL A 155 -10.43 1.51 -6.31
CA VAL A 155 -10.69 0.13 -5.90
C VAL A 155 -10.58 0.04 -4.38
N ASN A 156 -11.54 -0.64 -3.76
CA ASN A 156 -11.40 -1.09 -2.38
C ASN A 156 -10.57 -2.39 -2.38
N SER A 157 -9.42 -2.39 -1.68
CA SER A 157 -8.53 -3.55 -1.61
C SER A 157 -9.23 -4.82 -1.13
N PHE A 158 -10.30 -4.67 -0.34
CA PHE A 158 -11.16 -5.76 0.08
C PHE A 158 -11.78 -6.53 -1.10
N GLU A 159 -12.13 -5.86 -2.17
CA GLU A 159 -12.64 -6.49 -3.40
C GLU A 159 -11.60 -7.38 -4.08
N LEU A 160 -10.34 -7.18 -3.79
CA LEU A 160 -9.22 -7.98 -4.30
C LEU A 160 -8.77 -9.09 -3.32
N GLY A 161 -9.50 -9.30 -2.21
CA GLY A 161 -9.23 -10.36 -1.25
C GLY A 161 -8.33 -9.95 -0.08
N VAL A 162 -8.06 -8.65 0.09
CA VAL A 162 -7.35 -8.13 1.26
C VAL A 162 -8.32 -8.03 2.44
N PRO A 163 -7.99 -8.49 3.66
CA PRO A 163 -8.87 -8.45 4.82
C PRO A 163 -8.99 -7.04 5.42
N GLN A 164 -9.07 -6.02 4.56
CA GLN A 164 -9.03 -4.61 4.94
C GLN A 164 -9.83 -3.74 3.98
N GLN A 165 -10.69 -2.87 4.50
CA GLN A 165 -11.33 -1.81 3.74
C GLN A 165 -10.33 -0.68 3.50
N ARG A 166 -9.81 -0.61 2.26
CA ARG A 166 -8.84 0.41 1.85
C ARG A 166 -9.13 0.84 0.42
N GLU A 167 -9.71 2.02 0.27
CA GLU A 167 -9.96 2.60 -1.04
C GLU A 167 -8.75 3.40 -1.52
N ARG A 168 -8.30 3.10 -2.73
CA ARG A 168 -7.18 3.76 -3.40
C ARG A 168 -7.45 3.91 -4.88
N VAL A 169 -6.87 4.92 -5.49
CA VAL A 169 -6.77 4.97 -6.94
C VAL A 169 -5.54 4.18 -7.36
N PHE A 170 -5.74 3.27 -8.31
CA PHE A 170 -4.67 2.55 -9.00
C PHE A 170 -4.68 2.95 -10.45
N MET A 171 -3.53 3.36 -10.97
CA MET A 171 -3.35 3.67 -12.38
C MET A 171 -2.22 2.82 -12.94
N VAL A 172 -2.46 2.26 -14.12
CA VAL A 172 -1.45 1.54 -14.91
C VAL A 172 -1.32 2.29 -16.22
N ALA A 173 -0.09 2.62 -16.61
CA ALA A 173 0.20 3.08 -17.96
C ALA A 173 0.98 1.99 -18.71
N ILE A 174 0.60 1.76 -19.96
CA ILE A 174 1.24 0.78 -20.85
C ILE A 174 1.71 1.54 -22.10
N ALA A 175 2.98 1.33 -22.49
CA ALA A 175 3.55 1.95 -23.67
C ALA A 175 2.82 1.54 -24.96
N ASP A 176 2.61 2.48 -25.88
CA ASP A 176 1.90 2.28 -27.16
C ASP A 176 2.57 1.22 -28.06
N SER A 177 3.83 0.92 -27.82
CA SER A 177 4.57 -0.18 -28.47
C SER A 177 4.05 -1.56 -28.08
N ILE A 178 3.41 -1.71 -26.91
CA ILE A 178 2.80 -2.95 -26.42
C ILE A 178 1.38 -3.03 -27.01
N LYS A 179 1.13 -4.05 -27.83
CA LYS A 179 -0.15 -4.20 -28.55
C LYS A 179 -1.19 -5.02 -27.78
N ASN A 180 -0.80 -5.62 -26.66
CA ASN A 180 -1.69 -6.41 -25.84
C ASN A 180 -2.52 -5.50 -24.93
N GLU A 181 -3.78 -5.85 -24.71
CA GLU A 181 -4.66 -5.11 -23.80
C GLU A 181 -4.30 -5.39 -22.35
N PHE A 182 -4.24 -4.34 -21.52
CA PHE A 182 -4.14 -4.49 -20.08
C PHE A 182 -5.49 -4.84 -19.46
N ILE A 183 -5.56 -5.95 -18.74
CA ILE A 183 -6.76 -6.42 -18.06
C ILE A 183 -6.63 -6.17 -16.56
N VAL A 184 -7.48 -5.29 -16.01
CA VAL A 184 -7.50 -5.00 -14.57
C VAL A 184 -7.79 -6.27 -13.77
N PRO A 185 -7.11 -6.49 -12.61
CA PRO A 185 -7.40 -7.61 -11.73
C PRO A 185 -8.86 -7.65 -11.28
N LYS A 186 -9.45 -8.84 -11.27
CA LYS A 186 -10.85 -9.05 -10.89
C LYS A 186 -11.08 -9.03 -9.40
N SER A 187 -12.29 -8.59 -9.04
CA SER A 187 -12.86 -8.84 -7.72
C SER A 187 -12.94 -10.33 -7.42
N VAL A 188 -12.67 -10.70 -6.18
CA VAL A 188 -12.85 -12.07 -5.69
C VAL A 188 -14.24 -12.23 -5.08
N TRP A 189 -14.82 -13.42 -5.25
CA TRP A 189 -16.13 -13.74 -4.68
C TRP A 189 -16.08 -13.97 -3.16
N HIS A 190 -14.96 -14.50 -2.66
CA HIS A 190 -14.79 -14.78 -1.24
C HIS A 190 -14.25 -13.54 -0.52
N ARG A 191 -15.03 -13.08 0.47
CA ARG A 191 -14.69 -11.95 1.32
C ARG A 191 -13.78 -12.41 2.44
N THR A 192 -12.56 -11.91 2.46
CA THR A 192 -11.58 -12.20 3.49
C THR A 192 -11.80 -11.30 4.71
N THR A 193 -11.84 -11.88 5.90
CA THR A 193 -12.14 -11.19 7.15
C THR A 193 -10.91 -11.09 8.05
N GLN A 194 -11.02 -10.34 9.15
CA GLN A 194 -9.99 -10.30 10.19
C GLN A 194 -9.76 -11.70 10.77
N ARG A 195 -10.82 -12.51 10.95
CA ARG A 195 -10.71 -13.89 11.41
C ARG A 195 -9.79 -14.72 10.55
N ASP A 196 -9.94 -14.62 9.22
CA ASP A 196 -9.09 -15.35 8.28
C ASP A 196 -7.62 -14.95 8.37
N ALA A 197 -7.35 -13.69 8.68
CA ALA A 197 -6.01 -13.13 8.68
C ALA A 197 -5.24 -13.33 9.99
N ILE A 198 -5.91 -13.20 11.14
CA ILE A 198 -5.21 -13.02 12.41
C ILE A 198 -5.74 -13.87 13.56
N TYR A 199 -6.78 -14.73 13.37
CA TYR A 199 -7.37 -15.48 14.47
C TYR A 199 -6.40 -16.49 15.09
N ASP A 200 -5.55 -17.09 14.29
CA ASP A 200 -4.52 -18.04 14.73
C ASP A 200 -3.40 -17.41 15.58
N LEU A 201 -3.33 -16.07 15.60
CA LEU A 201 -2.40 -15.32 16.45
C LEU A 201 -2.94 -15.06 17.86
N LYS A 202 -4.21 -15.43 18.14
CA LYS A 202 -4.90 -15.09 19.39
C LYS A 202 -4.11 -15.46 20.63
N ASP A 203 -3.56 -16.70 20.65
CA ASP A 203 -2.86 -17.29 21.77
C ASP A 203 -1.33 -17.30 21.55
N LYS A 204 -0.82 -16.55 20.58
CA LYS A 204 0.60 -16.41 20.29
C LYS A 204 1.21 -15.21 21.00
N THR A 205 2.52 -15.28 21.19
CA THR A 205 3.32 -14.22 21.79
C THR A 205 4.41 -13.75 20.82
N ILE A 206 5.17 -12.72 21.20
CA ILE A 206 6.32 -12.25 20.42
C ILE A 206 7.39 -13.33 20.27
N SER A 207 7.49 -14.27 21.23
CA SER A 207 8.40 -15.41 21.15
C SER A 207 7.99 -16.42 20.09
N ASP A 208 6.70 -16.51 19.79
CA ASP A 208 6.17 -17.44 18.79
C ASP A 208 6.23 -16.83 17.37
N VAL A 209 5.94 -15.54 17.26
CA VAL A 209 5.85 -14.85 15.95
C VAL A 209 6.50 -13.48 16.04
N LYS A 210 7.47 -13.21 15.17
CA LYS A 210 8.18 -11.91 15.11
C LYS A 210 7.22 -10.75 14.93
N ASN A 211 7.49 -9.64 15.62
CA ASN A 211 6.69 -8.41 15.65
C ASN A 211 5.25 -8.58 16.20
N HIS A 212 4.95 -9.70 16.87
CA HIS A 212 3.68 -9.92 17.55
C HIS A 212 3.71 -9.40 18.99
N ASN A 213 3.91 -8.09 19.13
CA ASN A 213 3.88 -7.36 20.39
C ASN A 213 2.42 -7.15 20.84
N THR A 214 1.99 -7.90 21.84
CA THR A 214 0.59 -7.87 22.35
C THR A 214 0.42 -7.01 23.59
N ASP A 215 1.43 -6.26 23.98
CA ASP A 215 1.41 -5.42 25.17
C ASP A 215 0.24 -4.42 25.14
N LYS A 216 -0.39 -4.23 26.30
CA LYS A 216 -1.41 -3.20 26.47
C LYS A 216 -0.81 -1.83 26.14
N LEU A 217 -1.59 -1.01 25.47
CA LEU A 217 -1.21 0.37 25.20
C LEU A 217 -0.90 1.10 26.53
N SER A 218 0.21 1.82 26.58
CA SER A 218 0.47 2.69 27.72
C SER A 218 -0.48 3.90 27.70
N ALA A 219 -0.87 4.40 28.86
CA ALA A 219 -1.77 5.55 29.00
C ALA A 219 -1.29 6.79 28.22
N SER A 220 0.01 6.96 28.03
CA SER A 220 0.61 8.09 27.28
C SER A 220 0.31 8.04 25.77
N ILE A 221 0.08 6.85 25.21
CA ILE A 221 -0.26 6.68 23.81
C ILE A 221 -1.73 7.02 23.55
N TYR A 222 -2.55 6.88 24.55
CA TYR A 222 -3.98 7.15 24.48
C TYR A 222 -4.35 8.64 24.48
N SER A 223 -3.55 9.51 25.07
CA SER A 223 -3.81 10.96 25.06
C SER A 223 -3.82 11.57 23.65
N ALA A 224 -3.28 10.84 22.67
CA ALA A 224 -3.20 11.26 21.29
C ALA A 224 -4.22 10.56 20.37
N PHE A 225 -5.08 9.68 20.90
CA PHE A 225 -6.16 9.08 20.12
C PHE A 225 -7.17 10.16 19.74
N SER A 226 -7.15 10.54 18.46
CA SER A 226 -8.26 11.27 17.87
C SER A 226 -9.52 10.40 17.87
N SER A 227 -10.64 10.98 18.05
CA SER A 227 -12.04 10.64 18.15
C SER A 227 -12.59 9.29 17.62
N ASN A 228 -11.80 8.36 17.10
CA ASN A 228 -12.34 7.14 16.50
C ASN A 228 -11.54 5.91 16.93
N PHE A 229 -12.03 5.23 17.96
CA PHE A 229 -11.60 3.87 18.25
C PHE A 229 -11.92 2.99 17.03
N ARG A 230 -10.90 2.45 16.39
CA ARG A 230 -11.00 1.82 15.08
C ARG A 230 -11.07 0.31 15.26
N GLN A 231 -12.27 -0.18 15.58
CA GLN A 231 -12.57 -1.59 15.75
C GLN A 231 -13.60 -2.06 14.72
N ASN A 232 -13.48 -3.28 14.25
CA ASN A 232 -14.47 -4.05 13.53
C ASN A 232 -14.57 -5.44 14.17
N THR A 233 -15.60 -6.19 13.85
CA THR A 233 -15.79 -7.56 14.36
C THR A 233 -14.90 -8.56 13.62
N TRP A 234 -14.78 -9.77 14.20
CA TRP A 234 -14.00 -10.85 13.60
C TRP A 234 -14.40 -11.18 12.16
N ASP A 235 -15.69 -11.13 11.88
CA ASP A 235 -16.28 -11.58 10.62
C ASP A 235 -16.43 -10.45 9.59
N GLU A 236 -15.80 -9.32 9.87
CA GLU A 236 -15.68 -8.17 8.99
C GLU A 236 -14.22 -7.95 8.55
N PRO A 237 -13.99 -7.28 7.39
CA PRO A 237 -12.66 -6.78 7.06
C PRO A 237 -12.24 -5.68 8.05
N ALA A 238 -10.95 -5.57 8.32
CA ALA A 238 -10.41 -4.49 9.13
C ALA A 238 -10.64 -3.12 8.48
N LYS A 239 -10.65 -2.07 9.30
CA LYS A 239 -10.49 -0.70 8.78
C LYS A 239 -9.09 -0.50 8.20
N THR A 240 -8.91 0.54 7.40
CA THR A 240 -7.62 0.84 6.75
C THR A 240 -6.46 0.87 7.76
N VAL A 241 -5.40 0.11 7.55
CA VAL A 241 -4.14 0.24 8.29
C VAL A 241 -3.48 1.57 7.90
N LEU A 242 -3.19 2.41 8.88
CA LEU A 242 -2.60 3.73 8.71
C LEU A 242 -1.14 3.75 9.18
N SER A 243 -0.35 4.66 8.61
CA SER A 243 1.05 4.90 8.99
C SER A 243 1.15 5.73 10.28
N SER A 244 0.56 5.23 11.37
CA SER A 244 0.60 5.91 12.66
C SER A 244 0.28 4.94 13.80
N GLN A 245 1.17 4.89 14.79
CA GLN A 245 0.91 4.18 16.03
C GLN A 245 -0.38 4.67 16.72
N GLN A 246 -0.65 5.98 16.66
CA GLN A 246 -1.84 6.60 17.26
C GLN A 246 -3.14 6.14 16.61
N SER A 247 -3.09 5.67 15.37
CA SER A 247 -4.24 5.18 14.61
C SER A 247 -4.24 3.66 14.47
N ALA A 248 -3.52 2.94 15.34
CA ALA A 248 -3.50 1.48 15.36
C ALA A 248 -4.93 0.93 15.56
N LEU A 249 -5.21 -0.19 14.90
CA LEU A 249 -6.50 -0.86 15.02
C LEU A 249 -6.62 -1.53 16.38
N LEU A 250 -7.85 -1.60 16.90
CA LEU A 250 -8.17 -2.38 18.08
C LEU A 250 -8.47 -3.83 17.70
N TYR A 251 -8.10 -4.72 18.59
CA TYR A 251 -8.34 -6.15 18.43
C TYR A 251 -9.85 -6.44 18.38
N PRO A 252 -10.33 -7.33 17.50
CA PRO A 252 -11.75 -7.51 17.21
C PRO A 252 -12.52 -8.32 18.27
N GLU A 253 -12.16 -8.23 19.53
CA GLU A 253 -12.93 -8.81 20.62
C GLU A 253 -14.27 -8.07 20.78
N PRO A 254 -15.37 -8.79 21.11
CA PRO A 254 -16.68 -8.18 21.33
C PRO A 254 -16.61 -7.20 22.51
N TYR A 255 -16.61 -5.92 22.22
CA TYR A 255 -16.63 -4.87 23.22
C TYR A 255 -17.42 -3.65 22.70
N LYS A 256 -18.34 -3.15 23.50
CA LYS A 256 -19.10 -1.96 23.15
C LYS A 256 -18.37 -0.70 23.60
N ILE A 257 -17.66 -0.10 22.69
CA ILE A 257 -17.02 1.19 22.91
C ILE A 257 -18.08 2.29 22.86
N SER A 258 -18.04 3.22 23.81
CA SER A 258 -18.95 4.36 23.82
C SER A 258 -18.71 5.29 22.63
N ASP A 259 -19.79 5.78 22.01
CA ASP A 259 -19.72 6.80 20.97
C ASP A 259 -19.27 8.18 21.53
N ASN A 260 -19.38 8.38 22.84
CA ASN A 260 -18.87 9.55 23.52
C ASN A 260 -17.36 9.38 23.79
N TYR A 261 -16.56 10.25 23.21
CA TYR A 261 -15.10 10.20 23.34
C TYR A 261 -14.59 10.17 24.80
N LYS A 262 -15.15 11.00 25.70
CA LYS A 262 -14.73 11.04 27.11
C LYS A 262 -15.04 9.74 27.84
N GLU A 263 -16.20 9.16 27.57
CA GLU A 263 -16.61 7.86 28.16
C GLU A 263 -15.78 6.70 27.56
N ALA A 264 -15.57 6.69 26.24
CA ALA A 264 -14.70 5.71 25.59
C ALA A 264 -13.27 5.75 26.17
N HIS A 265 -12.74 6.95 26.42
CA HIS A 265 -11.44 7.13 27.06
C HIS A 265 -11.42 6.62 28.51
N LYS A 266 -12.49 6.82 29.29
CA LYS A 266 -12.62 6.25 30.64
C LYS A 266 -12.72 4.71 30.61
N GLN A 267 -13.51 4.14 29.68
CA GLN A 267 -13.57 2.69 29.47
C GLN A 267 -12.18 2.12 29.27
N MET A 268 -11.43 2.70 28.36
CA MET A 268 -10.09 2.30 28.03
C MET A 268 -9.11 2.34 29.20
N LEU A 269 -9.18 3.37 30.03
CA LEU A 269 -8.28 3.53 31.19
C LEU A 269 -8.65 2.59 32.37
N ASN A 270 -9.94 2.31 32.55
CA ASN A 270 -10.44 1.71 33.78
C ASN A 270 -11.02 0.29 33.60
N ASP A 271 -11.30 -0.14 32.36
CA ASP A 271 -11.87 -1.46 32.09
C ASP A 271 -10.76 -2.41 31.58
N SER A 272 -10.48 -3.42 32.38
CA SER A 272 -9.49 -4.46 32.00
C SER A 272 -9.89 -5.28 30.78
N ASN A 273 -11.19 -5.26 30.40
CA ASN A 273 -11.71 -5.96 29.22
C ASN A 273 -11.65 -5.09 27.95
N PHE A 274 -11.20 -3.82 28.07
CA PHE A 274 -11.07 -2.97 26.89
C PHE A 274 -10.14 -3.62 25.86
N PRO A 275 -10.51 -3.65 24.56
CA PRO A 275 -9.72 -4.34 23.54
C PRO A 275 -8.30 -3.80 23.46
N ARG A 276 -7.33 -4.70 23.39
CA ARG A 276 -5.94 -4.32 23.14
C ARG A 276 -5.78 -3.74 21.73
N ARG A 277 -4.71 -3.05 21.51
CA ARG A 277 -4.26 -2.70 20.16
C ARG A 277 -3.84 -3.97 19.41
N MET A 278 -4.13 -4.01 18.12
CA MET A 278 -3.52 -5.01 17.24
C MET A 278 -2.00 -4.84 17.22
N SER A 279 -1.28 -5.93 17.20
CA SER A 279 0.17 -5.95 17.09
C SER A 279 0.65 -5.51 15.71
N VAL A 280 1.95 -5.23 15.58
CA VAL A 280 2.59 -4.96 14.28
C VAL A 280 2.39 -6.16 13.33
N ARG A 281 2.53 -7.40 13.82
CA ARG A 281 2.30 -8.62 13.02
C ARG A 281 0.87 -8.70 12.49
N GLU A 282 -0.12 -8.40 13.32
CA GLU A 282 -1.51 -8.37 12.91
C GLU A 282 -1.75 -7.31 11.82
N HIS A 283 -1.15 -6.12 11.94
CA HIS A 283 -1.20 -5.10 10.87
C HIS A 283 -0.55 -5.58 9.57
N LEU A 284 0.61 -6.25 9.63
CA LEU A 284 1.27 -6.81 8.45
C LEU A 284 0.40 -7.87 7.76
N ARG A 285 -0.23 -8.77 8.51
CA ARG A 285 -1.14 -9.76 7.95
C ARG A 285 -2.40 -9.13 7.33
N LEU A 286 -2.92 -8.05 7.91
CA LEU A 286 -3.99 -7.26 7.30
C LEU A 286 -3.56 -6.54 6.00
N GLN A 287 -2.26 -6.35 5.80
CA GLN A 287 -1.66 -5.90 4.54
C GLN A 287 -1.29 -7.08 3.62
N THR A 288 -1.70 -8.30 3.97
CA THR A 288 -1.39 -9.54 3.23
C THR A 288 0.10 -9.83 3.09
N VAL A 289 0.88 -9.44 4.08
CA VAL A 289 2.31 -9.76 4.20
C VAL A 289 2.49 -11.03 5.00
N GLY A 290 3.31 -11.95 4.54
CA GLY A 290 3.60 -13.22 5.23
C GLY A 290 4.47 -13.05 6.47
N ASP A 291 4.54 -14.11 7.29
CA ASP A 291 5.32 -14.09 8.53
C ASP A 291 6.84 -14.14 8.32
N ASP A 292 7.26 -14.43 7.11
CA ASP A 292 8.65 -14.35 6.64
C ASP A 292 9.15 -12.91 6.46
N PHE A 293 8.24 -11.94 6.43
CA PHE A 293 8.56 -10.51 6.44
C PHE A 293 8.52 -9.98 7.88
N TYR A 294 9.55 -9.26 8.32
CA TYR A 294 9.59 -8.68 9.66
C TYR A 294 10.42 -7.39 9.72
N PHE A 295 10.14 -6.56 10.71
CA PHE A 295 10.94 -5.38 11.02
C PHE A 295 12.21 -5.76 11.79
N PRO A 296 13.35 -5.10 11.56
CA PRO A 296 14.55 -5.25 12.36
C PRO A 296 14.28 -4.95 13.85
N GLU A 297 15.03 -5.63 14.74
CA GLU A 297 14.84 -5.53 16.19
C GLU A 297 15.22 -4.16 16.77
N ASP A 298 16.13 -3.44 16.12
CA ASP A 298 16.58 -2.11 16.51
C ASP A 298 15.64 -0.98 16.07
N ILE A 299 14.59 -1.28 15.30
CA ILE A 299 13.52 -0.32 14.99
C ILE A 299 12.47 -0.37 16.11
N SER A 300 12.23 0.77 16.75
CA SER A 300 11.25 0.84 17.83
C SER A 300 9.86 0.40 17.37
N VAL A 301 9.08 -0.19 18.27
CA VAL A 301 7.70 -0.64 17.96
C VAL A 301 6.84 0.50 17.42
N LYS A 302 7.03 1.71 17.88
CA LYS A 302 6.36 2.91 17.36
C LYS A 302 6.68 3.10 15.88
N GLU A 303 7.94 3.03 15.52
CA GLU A 303 8.38 3.22 14.15
C GLU A 303 7.98 2.06 13.23
N GLN A 304 7.89 0.83 13.75
CA GLN A 304 7.32 -0.30 13.04
C GLN A 304 5.85 -0.05 12.65
N TYR A 305 5.00 0.46 13.59
CA TYR A 305 3.61 0.83 13.26
C TYR A 305 3.52 1.92 12.20
N ASN A 306 4.41 2.91 12.24
CA ASN A 306 4.41 4.01 11.27
C ASN A 306 4.68 3.49 9.84
N ARG A 307 5.29 2.31 9.69
CA ARG A 307 5.70 1.71 8.41
C ARG A 307 4.90 0.47 8.00
N CYS A 308 3.87 0.09 8.78
CA CYS A 308 2.98 -1.02 8.41
C CYS A 308 2.03 -0.69 7.24
N SER A 309 1.90 0.57 6.83
CA SER A 309 0.98 0.99 5.78
C SER A 309 1.71 1.10 4.44
N GLY A 310 1.05 0.64 3.39
CA GLY A 310 1.52 0.70 2.02
C GLY A 310 0.44 0.17 1.07
N VAL A 311 0.79 -0.08 -0.17
CA VAL A 311 -0.03 -0.90 -1.08
C VAL A 311 -0.07 -2.32 -0.50
N PRO A 312 -1.25 -2.89 -0.19
CA PRO A 312 -1.30 -4.26 0.29
C PRO A 312 -0.62 -5.22 -0.69
N SER A 313 0.18 -6.15 -0.15
CA SER A 313 1.02 -7.02 -0.98
C SER A 313 0.23 -7.81 -2.01
N LEU A 314 -0.99 -8.29 -1.67
CA LEU A 314 -1.85 -9.02 -2.60
C LEU A 314 -2.36 -8.12 -3.74
N VAL A 315 -2.61 -6.83 -3.48
CA VAL A 315 -2.98 -5.87 -4.53
C VAL A 315 -1.82 -5.67 -5.49
N ALA A 316 -0.63 -5.35 -4.95
CA ALA A 316 0.58 -5.20 -5.76
C ALA A 316 0.86 -6.46 -6.60
N TYR A 317 0.76 -7.66 -5.99
CA TYR A 317 0.90 -8.94 -6.68
C TYR A 317 -0.07 -9.08 -7.86
N LYS A 318 -1.37 -8.84 -7.64
CA LYS A 318 -2.40 -9.00 -8.68
C LYS A 318 -2.21 -8.03 -9.83
N TYR A 319 -1.92 -6.75 -9.54
CA TYR A 319 -1.68 -5.75 -10.58
C TYR A 319 -0.40 -6.05 -11.36
N THR A 320 0.69 -6.42 -10.69
CA THR A 320 1.96 -6.71 -11.37
C THR A 320 1.91 -8.02 -12.16
N CYS A 321 1.16 -9.05 -11.72
CA CYS A 321 0.86 -10.21 -12.56
C CYS A 321 0.09 -9.81 -13.81
N ALA A 322 -0.93 -8.95 -13.71
CA ALA A 322 -1.71 -8.50 -14.87
C ALA A 322 -0.86 -7.65 -15.84
N ILE A 323 0.04 -6.83 -15.31
CA ILE A 323 1.02 -6.07 -16.12
C ILE A 323 1.98 -7.04 -16.83
N ALA A 324 2.52 -8.05 -16.12
CA ALA A 324 3.40 -9.04 -16.73
C ALA A 324 2.69 -9.81 -17.86
N ASP A 325 1.44 -10.24 -17.66
CA ASP A 325 0.64 -10.92 -18.70
C ASP A 325 0.49 -10.01 -19.93
N CYS A 326 0.20 -8.72 -19.73
CA CYS A 326 0.11 -7.73 -20.80
C CYS A 326 1.45 -7.57 -21.54
N LEU A 327 2.56 -7.34 -20.82
CA LEU A 327 3.87 -7.12 -21.42
C LEU A 327 4.40 -8.36 -22.17
N LEU A 328 4.07 -9.56 -21.71
CA LEU A 328 4.53 -10.83 -22.27
C LEU A 328 3.55 -11.42 -23.32
N GLY A 329 2.44 -10.76 -23.60
CA GLY A 329 1.43 -11.26 -24.55
C GLY A 329 0.74 -12.55 -24.10
N LYS A 330 0.68 -12.80 -22.79
CA LYS A 330 -0.03 -13.94 -22.24
C LYS A 330 -1.52 -13.61 -22.18
N THR A 331 -2.33 -14.28 -23.00
CA THR A 331 -3.78 -14.21 -22.87
C THR A 331 -4.17 -14.83 -21.54
N SER A 332 -4.50 -13.99 -20.54
CA SER A 332 -5.09 -14.51 -19.32
C SER A 332 -6.49 -15.05 -19.67
N ASN A 333 -6.77 -16.33 -19.40
CA ASN A 333 -8.13 -16.93 -19.41
C ASN A 333 -8.99 -16.33 -18.28
N ARG A 334 -8.81 -15.06 -18.00
CA ARG A 334 -9.45 -14.31 -16.91
C ARG A 334 -10.57 -13.49 -17.52
N ASP A 335 -11.77 -14.00 -17.38
CA ASP A 335 -13.05 -13.38 -17.75
C ASP A 335 -13.15 -11.92 -17.21
N SER A 336 -13.25 -10.91 -18.05
CA SER A 336 -13.14 -9.49 -17.74
C SER A 336 -14.51 -8.90 -17.38
N SER A 337 -14.82 -8.72 -16.11
CA SER A 337 -16.09 -8.12 -15.67
C SER A 337 -16.00 -6.72 -15.04
N ILE A 338 -14.83 -6.11 -14.95
CA ILE A 338 -14.71 -4.73 -14.48
C ILE A 338 -14.65 -3.80 -15.69
N LYS A 339 -15.73 -2.99 -15.86
CA LYS A 339 -15.75 -1.94 -16.87
C LYS A 339 -14.83 -0.81 -16.44
N TYR A 340 -13.83 -0.49 -17.23
CA TYR A 340 -13.00 0.70 -17.07
C TYR A 340 -13.87 1.96 -17.11
N ARG A 341 -13.57 2.94 -16.29
CA ARG A 341 -13.97 4.31 -16.63
C ARG A 341 -13.05 4.77 -17.77
N LYS A 342 -13.40 4.45 -19.00
CA LYS A 342 -12.88 5.19 -20.14
C LYS A 342 -13.25 6.64 -19.91
N LYS A 343 -12.30 7.57 -20.06
CA LYS A 343 -12.56 9.01 -20.09
C LYS A 343 -13.94 9.30 -20.73
N LEU A 344 -14.85 9.86 -19.97
CA LEU A 344 -15.86 10.75 -20.52
C LEU A 344 -15.18 12.13 -20.56
N PHE A 345 -14.91 12.60 -21.76
CA PHE A 345 -14.45 13.95 -22.06
C PHE A 345 -15.44 14.98 -21.52
#